data_9d8f58358970460c8b0450fc5acb00fe
#
_entry.id   9d8f58358970460c8b0450fc5acb00fe
#
_cell.length_a   1.000
_cell.length_b   1.000
_cell.length_c   1.000
_cell.angle_alpha   90.00
_cell.angle_beta   90.00
_cell.angle_gamma   90.00
#
_symmetry.space_group_name_H-M   'P 1'
#
loop_
_entity.id
_entity.type
_entity.pdbx_description
1 polymer ?
#
loop_
_entity_poly.entity_id
_entity_poly.type
_entity_poly.pdbx_seq_one_letter_code
_entity_poly.pdbx_strand_id
1 'polypeptide(L)'
;MAVNNSKTIKGNVAFKKDLILSVINLAAKEIAGVSSIVTNHATVLSRWFNKNYQDGVRLSYQKEKISVDVYINVFYGFNVSEIAYRVQENIKNSISSMIDVNIDRINVHVLGADFSNDNGF
;
A
#
# COMPACT_ATOMS: atom_id res chain seq x y z
N MET A 1 6.00 -13.37 -28.35
CA MET A 1 5.94 -12.47 -28.92
C MET A 1 6.88 -11.50 -28.73
N ALA A 2 7.54 -11.40 -29.49
CA ALA A 2 8.53 -10.74 -29.35
C ALA A 2 8.50 -9.43 -29.44
N VAL A 3 7.87 -8.95 -29.27
CA VAL A 3 7.61 -7.82 -29.42
C VAL A 3 8.49 -6.88 -28.98
N ASN A 4 8.74 -6.02 -29.43
CA ASN A 4 9.16 -4.80 -29.03
C ASN A 4 9.55 -4.83 -27.60
N ASN A 5 10.61 -5.43 -27.28
CA ASN A 5 11.02 -5.58 -25.93
C ASN A 5 11.17 -4.31 -25.16
N SER A 6 11.69 -3.27 -25.76
CA SER A 6 11.84 -2.02 -25.07
C SER A 6 10.53 -1.43 -24.66
N LYS A 7 9.59 -1.44 -25.53
CA LYS A 7 8.29 -0.92 -25.26
C LYS A 7 7.58 -1.80 -24.24
N THR A 8 7.76 -3.09 -24.35
CA THR A 8 7.17 -4.01 -23.43
C THR A 8 7.72 -3.83 -22.03
N ILE A 9 9.00 -3.64 -21.91
CA ILE A 9 9.60 -3.42 -20.62
C ILE A 9 9.09 -2.15 -20.00
N LYS A 10 8.99 -1.10 -20.77
CA LYS A 10 8.49 0.16 -20.27
C LYS A 10 7.05 0.03 -19.84
N GLY A 11 6.24 -0.63 -20.62
CA GLY A 11 4.86 -0.86 -20.29
C GLY A 11 4.72 -1.74 -19.06
N ASN A 12 5.59 -2.73 -18.93
CA ASN A 12 5.55 -3.62 -17.78
C ASN A 12 5.92 -2.92 -16.49
N VAL A 13 6.83 -1.98 -16.53
CA VAL A 13 7.20 -1.22 -15.34
C VAL A 13 6.01 -0.41 -14.85
N ALA A 14 5.33 0.27 -15.75
CA ALA A 14 4.15 1.06 -15.37
C ALA A 14 3.05 0.15 -14.84
N PHE A 15 2.83 -0.97 -15.49
CA PHE A 15 1.80 -1.90 -15.08
C PHE A 15 2.13 -2.49 -13.72
N LYS A 16 3.38 -2.83 -13.48
CA LYS A 16 3.79 -3.37 -12.20
C LYS A 16 3.54 -2.38 -11.07
N LYS A 17 3.80 -1.10 -11.33
CA LYS A 17 3.58 -0.10 -10.31
C LYS A 17 2.10 -0.04 -9.92
N ASP A 18 1.22 0.01 -10.90
CA ASP A 18 -0.21 0.06 -10.62
C ASP A 18 -0.68 -1.21 -9.92
N LEU A 19 -0.16 -2.34 -10.35
CA LEU A 19 -0.51 -3.61 -9.74
C LEU A 19 -0.04 -3.65 -8.29
N ILE A 20 1.17 -3.21 -8.03
CA ILE A 20 1.70 -3.18 -6.67
C ILE A 20 0.83 -2.29 -5.78
N LEU A 21 0.46 -1.12 -6.26
CA LEU A 21 -0.38 -0.21 -5.48
C LEU A 21 -1.74 -0.85 -5.17
N SER A 22 -2.32 -1.53 -6.14
CA SER A 22 -3.60 -2.20 -5.93
C SER A 22 -3.50 -3.35 -4.94
N VAL A 23 -2.43 -4.12 -5.05
CA VAL A 23 -2.20 -5.24 -4.15
C VAL A 23 -2.03 -4.75 -2.72
N ILE A 24 -1.26 -3.68 -2.54
CA ILE A 24 -1.03 -3.11 -1.22
C ILE A 24 -2.35 -2.63 -0.62
N ASN A 25 -3.14 -1.94 -1.42
CA ASN A 25 -4.41 -1.41 -0.95
C ASN A 25 -5.33 -2.54 -0.47
N LEU A 26 -5.45 -3.59 -1.27
CA LEU A 26 -6.28 -4.73 -0.91
C LEU A 26 -5.74 -5.46 0.31
N ALA A 27 -4.44 -5.67 0.33
CA ALA A 27 -3.81 -6.42 1.43
C ALA A 27 -3.98 -5.70 2.77
N ALA A 28 -3.92 -4.38 2.76
CA ALA A 28 -4.11 -3.61 3.97
C ALA A 28 -5.57 -3.68 4.44
N LYS A 29 -6.50 -3.59 3.51
CA LYS A 29 -7.91 -3.61 3.85
C LYS A 29 -8.41 -4.96 4.35
N GLU A 30 -7.71 -6.02 4.01
CA GLU A 30 -8.11 -7.35 4.45
C GLU A 30 -7.90 -7.59 5.93
N ILE A 31 -7.09 -6.81 6.58
CA ILE A 31 -6.73 -7.06 7.97
C ILE A 31 -7.83 -6.56 8.89
N ALA A 32 -8.30 -7.45 9.77
CA ALA A 32 -9.31 -7.09 10.75
C ALA A 32 -8.77 -5.97 11.63
N GLY A 33 -9.57 -4.97 11.84
CA GLY A 33 -9.16 -3.83 12.63
C GLY A 33 -8.77 -2.62 11.80
N VAL A 34 -8.50 -2.80 10.52
CA VAL A 34 -8.25 -1.67 9.63
C VAL A 34 -9.60 -1.09 9.23
N SER A 35 -9.80 0.18 9.53
CA SER A 35 -11.05 0.84 9.25
C SER A 35 -11.04 1.38 7.82
N SER A 36 -9.95 1.98 7.43
CA SER A 36 -9.85 2.53 6.07
C SER A 36 -8.39 2.82 5.74
N ILE A 37 -8.14 2.97 4.45
CA ILE A 37 -6.87 3.49 3.96
C ILE A 37 -7.08 4.99 3.81
N VAL A 38 -6.19 5.77 4.37
CA VAL A 38 -6.34 7.22 4.38
C VAL A 38 -5.90 7.77 3.04
N THR A 39 -6.85 8.21 2.24
CA THR A 39 -6.57 8.64 0.88
C THR A 39 -6.31 10.12 0.76
N ASN A 40 -6.75 10.90 1.73
CA ASN A 40 -6.57 12.35 1.67
C ASN A 40 -5.48 12.85 2.59
N HIS A 41 -4.60 11.96 3.00
CA HIS A 41 -3.46 12.34 3.83
C HIS A 41 -2.56 13.32 3.10
N ALA A 42 -2.33 13.10 1.83
CA ALA A 42 -1.49 13.98 1.05
C ALA A 42 -2.31 15.13 0.51
N THR A 43 -1.77 16.32 0.55
CA THR A 43 -2.43 17.46 -0.03
C THR A 43 -2.41 17.31 -1.55
N VAL A 44 -3.22 18.13 -2.21
CA VAL A 44 -3.23 18.16 -3.66
C VAL A 44 -1.82 18.41 -4.18
N LEU A 45 -1.09 19.26 -3.50
CA LEU A 45 0.26 19.58 -3.90
C LEU A 45 1.17 18.36 -3.83
N SER A 46 1.04 17.58 -2.77
CA SER A 46 1.84 16.35 -2.65
C SER A 46 1.53 15.38 -3.77
N ARG A 47 0.29 15.30 -4.19
CA ARG A 47 -0.08 14.42 -5.28
C ARG A 47 0.55 14.85 -6.58
N TRP A 48 0.69 16.15 -6.78
CA TRP A 48 1.30 16.66 -7.98
C TRP A 48 2.78 16.32 -8.04
N PHE A 49 3.46 16.43 -6.91
CA PHE A 49 4.89 16.20 -6.91
C PHE A 49 5.26 14.73 -6.69
N ASN A 50 4.39 13.97 -6.08
CA ASN A 50 4.73 12.60 -5.81
C ASN A 50 3.81 11.67 -6.59
N LYS A 51 4.24 11.29 -7.76
CA LYS A 51 3.46 10.44 -8.63
C LYS A 51 3.36 9.01 -8.13
N ASN A 52 4.12 8.68 -7.10
CA ASN A 52 4.10 7.34 -6.53
C ASN A 52 3.07 7.18 -5.44
N TYR A 53 2.35 8.25 -5.13
CA TYR A 53 1.32 8.20 -4.13
C TYR A 53 -0.03 7.93 -4.77
N GLN A 54 -0.74 6.95 -4.27
CA GLN A 54 -2.06 6.63 -4.78
C GLN A 54 -2.87 5.99 -3.68
N ASP A 55 -4.03 6.55 -3.38
CA ASP A 55 -5.01 5.96 -2.44
C ASP A 55 -4.40 5.54 -1.09
N GLY A 56 -3.63 6.42 -0.49
CA GLY A 56 -3.08 6.14 0.84
C GLY A 56 -1.85 5.26 0.82
N VAL A 57 -1.32 5.00 -0.35
CA VAL A 57 -0.12 4.18 -0.49
C VAL A 57 0.93 4.95 -1.24
N ARG A 58 2.15 4.92 -0.74
CA ARG A 58 3.25 5.60 -1.37
C ARG A 58 4.38 4.61 -1.62
N LEU A 59 4.91 4.61 -2.82
CA LEU A 59 6.04 3.77 -3.17
C LEU A 59 7.27 4.62 -3.38
N SER A 60 8.40 4.14 -2.90
CA SER A 60 9.68 4.78 -3.14
C SER A 60 10.65 3.75 -3.69
N TYR A 61 11.35 4.13 -4.74
CA TYR A 61 12.31 3.23 -5.38
C TYR A 61 13.72 3.70 -5.06
N GLN A 62 14.56 2.74 -4.64
CA GLN A 62 15.95 3.07 -4.39
C GLN A 62 16.79 1.88 -4.74
N LYS A 63 17.61 1.99 -5.74
CA LYS A 63 18.56 0.92 -6.12
C LYS A 63 17.88 -0.44 -6.23
N GLU A 64 16.86 -0.52 -7.01
CA GLU A 64 16.15 -1.78 -7.24
C GLU A 64 15.36 -2.29 -6.03
N LYS A 65 15.30 -1.52 -4.98
CA LYS A 65 14.50 -1.88 -3.82
C LYS A 65 13.30 -0.96 -3.73
N ILE A 66 12.22 -1.50 -3.19
CA ILE A 66 10.99 -0.75 -3.04
C ILE A 66 10.69 -0.57 -1.57
N SER A 67 10.43 0.66 -1.18
CA SER A 67 9.92 0.96 0.15
C SER A 67 8.47 1.36 0.03
N VAL A 68 7.66 0.88 0.94
CA VAL A 68 6.22 1.10 0.92
C VAL A 68 5.81 1.87 2.17
N ASP A 69 5.01 2.91 1.98
CA ASP A 69 4.36 3.60 3.09
C ASP A 69 2.86 3.47 2.87
N VAL A 70 2.15 3.00 3.88
CA VAL A 70 0.70 2.91 3.81
C VAL A 70 0.11 3.62 5.02
N TYR A 71 -0.92 4.39 4.78
CA TYR A 71 -1.55 5.23 5.81
C TYR A 71 -2.94 4.70 6.07
N ILE A 72 -3.20 4.30 7.32
CA ILE A 72 -4.45 3.66 7.67
C ILE A 72 -5.08 4.29 8.90
N ASN A 73 -6.38 4.09 9.01
CA ASN A 73 -7.11 4.27 10.26
C ASN A 73 -7.49 2.89 10.77
N VAL A 74 -7.62 2.76 12.07
CA VAL A 74 -7.97 1.49 12.71
C VAL A 74 -9.26 1.68 13.48
N PHE A 75 -9.92 0.57 13.81
CA PHE A 75 -11.08 0.63 14.68
C PHE A 75 -10.64 0.63 16.14
N TYR A 76 -11.39 1.33 16.96
CA TYR A 76 -11.16 1.29 18.40
C TYR A 76 -11.31 -0.13 18.91
N GLY A 77 -10.54 -0.45 19.91
CA GLY A 77 -10.62 -1.76 20.53
C GLY A 77 -9.63 -2.77 20.03
N PHE A 78 -8.97 -2.47 18.95
CA PHE A 78 -7.95 -3.36 18.41
C PHE A 78 -6.56 -2.92 18.87
N ASN A 79 -5.66 -3.88 18.97
CA ASN A 79 -4.28 -3.59 19.31
C ASN A 79 -3.59 -3.02 18.09
N VAL A 80 -3.22 -1.74 18.15
CA VAL A 80 -2.66 -1.02 17.02
C VAL A 80 -1.37 -1.65 16.53
N SER A 81 -0.49 -2.03 17.44
CA SER A 81 0.78 -2.63 17.05
C SER A 81 0.58 -3.94 16.31
N GLU A 82 -0.38 -4.71 16.77
CA GLU A 82 -0.67 -5.98 16.12
C GLU A 82 -1.27 -5.77 14.74
N ILE A 83 -2.17 -4.81 14.61
CA ILE A 83 -2.73 -4.48 13.30
C ILE A 83 -1.62 -4.07 12.35
N ALA A 84 -0.76 -3.17 12.79
CA ALA A 84 0.34 -2.69 11.95
C ALA A 84 1.23 -3.84 11.49
N TYR A 85 1.54 -4.75 12.40
CA TYR A 85 2.37 -5.89 12.06
C TYR A 85 1.68 -6.79 11.04
N ARG A 86 0.39 -7.05 11.22
CA ARG A 86 -0.37 -7.89 10.31
C ARG A 86 -0.50 -7.27 8.93
N VAL A 87 -0.67 -5.96 8.88
CA VAL A 87 -0.72 -5.24 7.61
C VAL A 87 0.62 -5.39 6.90
N GLN A 88 1.73 -5.17 7.61
CA GLN A 88 3.06 -5.34 7.03
C GLN A 88 3.25 -6.73 6.44
N GLU A 89 2.90 -7.75 7.22
CA GLU A 89 3.11 -9.13 6.79
C GLU A 89 2.20 -9.47 5.61
N ASN A 90 0.96 -9.01 5.65
CA ASN A 90 0.05 -9.31 4.57
C ASN A 90 0.47 -8.64 3.27
N ILE A 91 0.94 -7.41 3.34
CA ILE A 91 1.44 -6.70 2.17
C ILE A 91 2.67 -7.43 1.61
N LYS A 92 3.61 -7.75 2.50
CA LYS A 92 4.83 -8.43 2.09
C LYS A 92 4.52 -9.74 1.40
N ASN A 93 3.67 -10.55 2.00
CA ASN A 93 3.34 -11.85 1.45
C ASN A 93 2.58 -11.73 0.13
N SER A 94 1.67 -10.79 0.05
CA SER A 94 0.88 -10.60 -1.15
C SER A 94 1.74 -10.16 -2.34
N ILE A 95 2.64 -9.22 -2.11
CA ILE A 95 3.52 -8.77 -3.18
C ILE A 95 4.47 -9.88 -3.59
N SER A 96 5.08 -10.55 -2.60
CA SER A 96 6.07 -11.59 -2.90
C SER A 96 5.48 -12.77 -3.66
N SER A 97 4.20 -13.04 -3.46
CA SER A 97 3.57 -14.16 -4.14
C SER A 97 3.16 -13.81 -5.56
N MET A 98 3.06 -12.54 -5.89
CA MET A 98 2.57 -12.11 -7.19
C MET A 98 3.62 -11.50 -8.09
N ILE A 99 4.60 -10.86 -7.51
CA ILE A 99 5.56 -10.07 -8.27
C ILE A 99 6.95 -10.33 -7.74
N ASP A 100 7.90 -10.44 -8.65
CA ASP A 100 9.29 -10.63 -8.26
C ASP A 100 9.92 -9.25 -8.07
N VAL A 101 9.80 -8.71 -6.88
CA VAL A 101 10.38 -7.43 -6.54
C VAL A 101 11.09 -7.54 -5.20
N ASN A 102 12.05 -6.67 -5.01
CA ASN A 102 12.82 -6.64 -3.79
C ASN A 102 12.27 -5.54 -2.90
N ILE A 103 11.68 -5.92 -1.78
CA ILE A 103 11.08 -4.98 -0.87
C ILE A 103 12.07 -4.67 0.25
N ASP A 104 12.37 -3.38 0.41
CA ASP A 104 13.27 -2.94 1.45
C ASP A 104 12.54 -2.82 2.79
N ARG A 105 11.47 -2.08 2.81
CA ARG A 105 10.70 -1.89 4.05
C ARG A 105 9.25 -1.56 3.73
N ILE A 106 8.40 -1.86 4.69
CA ILE A 106 7.00 -1.52 4.62
C ILE A 106 6.67 -0.79 5.92
N ASN A 107 6.32 0.48 5.79
CA ASN A 107 5.99 1.32 6.93
C ASN A 107 4.49 1.51 6.98
N VAL A 108 3.89 1.17 8.10
CA VAL A 108 2.46 1.34 8.30
C VAL A 108 2.28 2.52 9.24
N HIS A 109 1.59 3.54 8.75
CA HIS A 109 1.33 4.75 9.53
C HIS A 109 -0.13 4.76 9.95
N VAL A 110 -0.36 4.70 11.26
CA VAL A 110 -1.72 4.73 11.78
C VAL A 110 -2.04 6.16 12.14
N LEU A 111 -2.98 6.75 11.44
CA LEU A 111 -3.28 8.17 11.58
C LEU A 111 -4.44 8.44 12.51
N GLY A 112 -5.32 7.50 12.71
CA GLY A 112 -6.47 7.73 13.57
C GLY A 112 -7.22 6.45 13.87
N ALA A 113 -8.27 6.59 14.69
CA ALA A 113 -9.09 5.46 15.08
C ALA A 113 -10.56 5.82 14.91
N ASP A 114 -11.32 4.87 14.44
CA ASP A 114 -12.74 5.04 14.20
C ASP A 114 -13.52 4.08 15.06
N PHE A 115 -14.76 4.43 15.35
CA PHE A 115 -15.64 3.51 16.04
C PHE A 115 -16.20 2.54 15.01
N SER A 116 -16.39 1.29 15.44
CA SER A 116 -16.90 0.29 14.54
C SER A 116 -18.35 0.57 14.19
N ASN A 117 -18.70 0.35 12.95
CA ASN A 117 -20.07 0.50 12.54
C ASN A 117 -20.90 -0.72 12.84
N ASP A 118 -20.27 -1.78 13.31
CA ASP A 118 -20.97 -3.03 13.48
C ASP A 118 -21.93 -3.03 14.63
N ASN A 119 -21.86 -2.07 15.48
CA ASN A 119 -22.69 -2.05 16.65
C ASN A 119 -23.93 -1.22 16.46
N GLY A 120 -24.25 -0.93 15.25
CA GLY A 120 -25.44 -0.20 14.98
C GLY A 120 -25.33 1.27 15.22
N PHE A 121 -24.20 1.76 15.22
CA PHE A 121 -24.05 3.17 15.36
C PHE A 121 -24.28 3.86 14.05
#